data_3ddd1556da9f5629b2b10e251ed01c84
#
_entry.id   3ddd1556da9f5629b2b10e251ed01c84
#
_cell.length_a   1.000
_cell.length_b   1.000
_cell.length_c   1.000
_cell.angle_alpha   90.00
_cell.angle_beta   90.00
_cell.angle_gamma   90.00
#
_symmetry.space_group_name_H-M   'P 1'
#
loop_
_entity.id
_entity.type
_entity.pdbx_description
1 polymer ?
#
loop_
_entity_poly.entity_id
_entity_poly.type
_entity_poly.pdbx_seq_one_letter_code
_entity_poly.pdbx_strand_id
1 'polypeptide(L)' 'VEEIEAQSLESYLNSKLLLGRRIAVELNGEIVPKSQFSSVMLVDDDVLEIVHAIGGG' A
#
# COMPACT_ATOMS: atom_id res chain seq x y z
N VAL A 1 -14.67 -6.98 -3.87
CA VAL A 1 -13.81 -5.89 -3.45
C VAL A 1 -14.66 -4.67 -3.20
N GLU A 2 -14.37 -4.02 -2.13
CA GLU A 2 -15.12 -2.86 -1.75
C GLU A 2 -14.79 -1.69 -2.63
N GLU A 3 -15.72 -0.81 -2.71
CA GLU A 3 -15.44 0.45 -3.36
C GLU A 3 -14.38 1.18 -2.59
N ILE A 4 -13.40 1.67 -3.31
CA ILE A 4 -12.32 2.41 -2.70
C ILE A 4 -12.43 3.83 -3.18
N GLU A 5 -12.66 4.74 -2.27
CA GLU A 5 -12.61 6.14 -2.63
C GLU A 5 -11.17 6.53 -2.86
N ALA A 6 -10.97 7.50 -3.70
CA ALA A 6 -9.63 7.97 -3.96
C ALA A 6 -8.99 8.39 -2.67
N GLN A 7 -7.86 7.79 -2.34
CA GLN A 7 -7.15 8.11 -1.13
C GLN A 7 -5.70 7.77 -1.34
N SER A 8 -4.85 8.33 -0.51
CA SER A 8 -3.44 8.02 -0.62
C SER A 8 -3.17 6.59 -0.16
N LEU A 9 -2.13 6.01 -0.69
CA LEU A 9 -1.71 4.69 -0.27
C LEU A 9 -1.40 4.69 1.22
N GLU A 10 -0.77 5.77 1.70
CA GLU A 10 -0.47 5.89 3.12
C GLU A 10 -1.74 5.82 3.95
N SER A 11 -2.76 6.53 3.55
CA SER A 11 -4.02 6.52 4.28
C SER A 11 -4.64 5.13 4.29
N TYR A 12 -4.59 4.46 3.17
CA TYR A 12 -5.12 3.10 3.08
C TYR A 12 -4.38 2.16 4.04
N LEU A 13 -3.05 2.22 4.02
CA LEU A 13 -2.26 1.35 4.88
C LEU A 13 -2.49 1.67 6.34
N ASN A 14 -2.66 2.94 6.66
CA ASN A 14 -2.92 3.33 8.02
C ASN A 14 -4.24 2.75 8.51
N SER A 15 -5.25 2.77 7.67
CA SER A 15 -6.55 2.25 8.05
C SER A 15 -6.52 0.75 8.28
N LYS A 16 -5.57 0.07 7.68
CA LYS A 16 -5.40 -1.37 7.87
C LYS A 16 -4.36 -1.69 8.93
N LEU A 17 -3.84 -0.68 9.60
CA LEU A 17 -2.81 -0.86 10.62
C LEU A 17 -1.54 -1.48 10.06
N LEU A 18 -1.23 -1.14 8.83
CA LEU A 18 -0.06 -1.69 8.16
C LEU A 18 1.10 -0.72 8.10
N LEU A 19 0.86 0.56 8.36
CA LEU A 19 1.95 1.51 8.42
C LEU A 19 2.87 1.14 9.56
N GLY A 20 4.16 1.27 9.32
CA GLY A 20 5.13 0.92 10.32
C GLY A 20 5.47 -0.55 10.36
N ARG A 21 4.79 -1.35 9.58
CA ARG A 21 5.11 -2.76 9.48
C ARG A 21 6.13 -2.97 8.39
N ARG A 22 6.80 -4.11 8.45
CA ARG A 22 7.75 -4.46 7.40
C ARG A 22 6.99 -5.09 6.27
N ILE A 23 6.59 -4.27 5.34
CA ILE A 23 5.82 -4.75 4.21
C ILE A 23 6.43 -4.21 2.93
N ALA A 24 6.21 -4.95 1.87
CA ALA A 24 6.50 -4.48 0.52
C ALA A 24 5.16 -4.30 -0.17
N VAL A 25 5.02 -3.20 -0.85
CA VAL A 25 3.76 -2.86 -1.51
C VAL A 25 3.98 -2.81 -3.00
N GLU A 26 3.13 -3.50 -3.73
CA GLU A 26 3.11 -3.42 -5.19
C GLU A 26 1.79 -2.83 -5.62
N LEU A 27 1.86 -1.90 -6.53
CA LEU A 27 0.67 -1.29 -7.10
C LEU A 27 0.72 -1.53 -8.60
N ASN A 28 -0.25 -2.27 -9.08
CA ASN A 28 -0.33 -2.62 -10.51
C ASN A 28 0.97 -3.24 -11.00
N GLY A 29 1.55 -4.07 -10.16
CA GLY A 29 2.75 -4.80 -10.53
C GLY A 29 4.06 -4.08 -10.31
N GLU A 30 4.01 -2.91 -9.73
CA GLU A 30 5.23 -2.15 -9.51
C GLU A 30 5.43 -1.89 -8.02
N ILE A 31 6.66 -2.03 -7.58
CA ILE A 31 7.00 -1.78 -6.18
C ILE A 31 6.88 -0.28 -5.88
N VAL A 32 6.26 0.03 -4.77
CA VAL A 32 6.14 1.42 -4.32
C VAL A 32 7.02 1.60 -3.09
N PRO A 33 8.03 2.46 -3.18
CA PRO A 33 8.88 2.72 -2.02
C PRO A 33 8.10 3.40 -0.90
N LYS A 34 8.51 3.16 0.33
CA LYS A 34 7.86 3.78 1.46
C LYS A 34 7.83 5.29 1.35
N SER A 35 8.89 5.86 0.82
CA SER A 35 8.98 7.32 0.72
C SER A 35 7.91 7.91 -0.18
N GLN A 36 7.24 7.07 -0.95
CA GLN A 36 6.22 7.56 -1.87
C GLN A 36 4.81 7.19 -1.46
N PHE A 37 4.66 6.56 -0.29
CA PHE A 37 3.33 6.16 0.15
C PHE A 37 2.38 7.33 0.24
N SER A 38 2.86 8.48 0.66
CA SER A 38 1.98 9.63 0.82
C SER A 38 1.70 10.32 -0.51
N SER A 39 2.49 10.03 -1.53
CA SER A 39 2.32 10.67 -2.84
C SER A 39 1.46 9.84 -3.77
N VAL A 40 1.32 8.57 -3.50
CA VAL A 40 0.60 7.67 -4.39
C VAL A 40 -0.87 7.67 -4.03
N MET A 41 -1.69 7.94 -5.03
CA MET A 41 -3.13 7.91 -4.83
C MET A 41 -3.70 6.64 -5.38
N LEU A 42 -4.57 6.03 -4.61
CA LEU A 42 -5.27 4.83 -5.05
C LEU A 42 -6.59 5.23 -5.67
N VAL A 43 -6.91 4.60 -6.77
CA VAL A 43 -8.19 4.84 -7.43
C VAL A 43 -8.81 3.49 -7.75
N ASP A 44 -10.06 3.56 -8.16
CA ASP A 44 -10.77 2.36 -8.55
C ASP A 44 -9.98 1.62 -9.63
N ASP A 45 -10.05 0.32 -9.61
CA ASP A 45 -9.37 -0.54 -10.58
C ASP A 45 -7.89 -0.75 -10.30
N ASP A 46 -7.33 -0.08 -9.32
CA ASP A 46 -5.95 -0.37 -8.96
C ASP A 46 -5.84 -1.73 -8.32
N VAL A 47 -4.77 -2.44 -8.65
CA VAL A 47 -4.47 -3.73 -8.05
C VAL A 47 -3.35 -3.53 -7.05
N LEU A 48 -3.68 -3.71 -5.80
CA LEU A 48 -2.73 -3.48 -4.72
C LEU A 48 -2.37 -4.81 -4.09
N GLU A 49 -1.08 -5.06 -3.96
CA GLU A 49 -0.60 -6.28 -3.34
C GLU A 49 0.34 -5.93 -2.22
N ILE A 50 0.14 -6.53 -1.07
CA ILE A 50 0.95 -6.26 0.10
C ILE A 50 1.57 -7.56 0.56
N VAL A 51 2.88 -7.55 0.67
CA VAL A 51 3.63 -8.73 1.10
C VAL A 51 4.35 -8.39 2.38
N HIS A 52 4.18 -9.21 3.39
CA HIS A 52 4.87 -9.00 4.65
C HIS A 52 6.30 -9.51 4.53
N ALA A 53 7.24 -8.71 4.95
CA ALA A 53 8.63 -9.12 4.98
C ALA A 53 8.82 -10.11 6.12
N ILE A 54 9.52 -11.18 5.84
CA ILE A 54 9.71 -12.24 6.79
C ILE A 54 11.17 -12.31 7.16
N GLY A 55 11.45 -12.75 8.37
CA GLY A 55 12.79 -12.96 8.79
C GLY A 55 13.51 -11.69 8.98
N GLY A 56 12.94 -10.76 9.11
CA GLY A 56 13.50 -9.50 9.05
C GLY A 56 14.73 -9.29 9.73
N GLY A 57 15.21 -9.77 9.96
CA GLY A 57 16.47 -9.28 10.29
C GLY A 57 16.39 -7.97 10.91
#